data_e0c857b89c99a46bee9c430cf4c3f18f
#
_entry.id   e0c857b89c99a46bee9c430cf4c3f18f
#
_cell.length_a   1.000
_cell.length_b   1.000
_cell.length_c   1.000
_cell.angle_alpha   90.00
_cell.angle_beta   90.00
_cell.angle_gamma   90.00
#
_symmetry.space_group_name_H-M   'P 1'
#
loop_
_entity.id
_entity.type
_entity.pdbx_description
1 polymer ?
#
loop_
_entity_poly.entity_id
_entity_poly.type
_entity_poly.pdbx_seq_one_letter_code
_entity_poly.pdbx_strand_id
1 'polypeptide(L)'
;MAATEQTNVALRCPTCGGNIVFDPEAQQFRCASCGSVQEVTPGKDFVEEYDFSEYRAREGSRMLENGETALHCDTCGAEFFLPAEGTATVCPMCGSPQIKPEAAHNGIPVEGVVPFAIDRYEAQQRFGKWIRKRWFAPNNLKKSFAEGELVGMYVPFWTYDADVVSQYCGRGGRTQTRRGPNGKTETYTQWYPVSGMVQGHYDDIQVCASKTASGNLIQQVLPYNTVGNTQPYHPQYLAGYQAECYTIDGEEGFQVAQTYIDRDQRSLAE
;
A
#
# COMPACT_ATOMS: atom_id res chain seq x y z
N MET A 1 22.80 -19.89 20.34
CA MET A 1 21.68 -19.04 19.90
C MET A 1 21.64 -19.14 18.38
N ALA A 2 20.70 -19.91 17.87
CA ALA A 2 20.57 -20.14 16.43
C ALA A 2 20.07 -18.86 15.78
N ALA A 3 20.77 -18.39 14.76
CA ALA A 3 20.31 -17.32 13.89
C ALA A 3 19.00 -17.80 13.26
N THR A 4 17.93 -17.05 13.48
CA THR A 4 16.64 -17.27 12.83
C THR A 4 16.85 -16.97 11.34
N GLU A 5 16.94 -18.00 10.51
CA GLU A 5 16.90 -17.86 9.06
C GLU A 5 15.56 -17.24 8.68
N GLN A 6 15.62 -15.98 8.31
CA GLN A 6 14.45 -15.24 7.81
C GLN A 6 14.16 -15.74 6.40
N THR A 7 12.95 -16.22 6.22
CA THR A 7 12.47 -16.71 4.93
C THR A 7 12.10 -15.52 4.05
N ASN A 8 13.04 -15.15 3.21
CA ASN A 8 12.77 -14.29 2.06
C ASN A 8 12.25 -15.15 0.93
N VAL A 9 11.35 -14.65 0.12
CA VAL A 9 11.01 -15.26 -1.17
C VAL A 9 12.29 -15.42 -1.96
N ALA A 10 12.73 -16.65 -2.17
CA ALA A 10 14.02 -16.94 -2.80
C ALA A 10 13.78 -17.42 -4.22
N LEU A 11 14.15 -16.60 -5.19
CA LEU A 11 14.27 -17.04 -6.59
C LEU A 11 15.66 -17.63 -6.83
N ARG A 12 15.68 -18.68 -7.64
CA ARG A 12 16.94 -19.40 -7.94
C ARG A 12 17.65 -18.82 -9.14
N CYS A 13 18.93 -18.56 -8.98
CA CYS A 13 19.77 -18.11 -10.09
C CYS A 13 19.97 -19.22 -11.14
N PRO A 14 19.64 -18.99 -12.41
CA PRO A 14 19.83 -20.00 -13.46
C PRO A 14 21.30 -20.36 -13.70
N THR A 15 22.24 -19.49 -13.32
CA THR A 15 23.67 -19.70 -13.50
C THR A 15 24.29 -20.61 -12.43
N CYS A 16 23.87 -20.45 -11.14
CA CYS A 16 24.52 -21.14 -10.04
C CYS A 16 23.59 -21.75 -9.01
N GLY A 17 22.26 -21.60 -9.17
CA GLY A 17 21.26 -22.06 -8.22
C GLY A 17 21.19 -21.25 -6.91
N GLY A 18 22.00 -20.21 -6.74
CA GLY A 18 21.96 -19.32 -5.58
C GLY A 18 20.73 -18.42 -5.56
N ASN A 19 20.52 -17.70 -4.46
CA ASN A 19 19.38 -16.81 -4.32
C ASN A 19 19.54 -15.52 -5.12
N ILE A 20 18.49 -15.13 -5.83
CA ILE A 20 18.38 -13.83 -6.49
C ILE A 20 17.72 -12.87 -5.52
N VAL A 21 18.20 -11.63 -5.47
CA VAL A 21 17.62 -10.52 -4.71
C VAL A 21 17.47 -9.31 -5.62
N PHE A 22 16.45 -8.52 -5.38
CA PHE A 22 16.28 -7.24 -6.05
C PHE A 22 17.24 -6.21 -5.43
N ASP A 23 17.99 -5.53 -6.29
CA ASP A 23 18.87 -4.42 -5.92
C ASP A 23 18.16 -3.09 -6.17
N PRO A 24 17.69 -2.40 -5.13
CA PRO A 24 16.92 -1.16 -5.29
C PRO A 24 17.72 0.00 -5.88
N GLU A 25 19.03 0.04 -5.63
CA GLU A 25 19.89 1.12 -6.12
C GLU A 25 20.16 0.97 -7.62
N ALA A 26 20.44 -0.26 -8.05
CA ALA A 26 20.68 -0.57 -9.45
C ALA A 26 19.37 -0.83 -10.25
N GLN A 27 18.22 -0.99 -9.57
CA GLN A 27 16.93 -1.40 -10.15
C GLN A 27 17.07 -2.67 -11.00
N GLN A 28 17.82 -3.66 -10.49
CA GLN A 28 18.16 -4.91 -11.19
C GLN A 28 18.09 -6.09 -10.23
N PHE A 29 17.99 -7.28 -10.80
CA PHE A 29 18.09 -8.52 -10.03
C PHE A 29 19.53 -9.02 -10.02
N ARG A 30 20.05 -9.32 -8.84
CA ARG A 30 21.42 -9.81 -8.66
C ARG A 30 21.45 -11.11 -7.87
N CYS A 31 22.23 -12.06 -8.32
CA CYS A 31 22.50 -13.25 -7.53
C CYS A 31 23.50 -12.95 -6.39
N ALA A 32 23.07 -13.22 -5.14
CA ALA A 32 23.92 -13.01 -3.97
C ALA A 32 25.19 -13.91 -3.97
N SER A 33 25.16 -15.06 -4.67
CA SER A 33 26.24 -16.04 -4.67
C SER A 33 27.26 -15.83 -5.78
N CYS A 34 26.83 -15.60 -7.03
CA CYS A 34 27.75 -15.49 -8.17
C CYS A 34 27.81 -14.07 -8.77
N GLY A 35 27.01 -13.13 -8.26
CA GLY A 35 26.99 -11.75 -8.75
C GLY A 35 26.37 -11.56 -10.14
N SER A 36 25.85 -12.62 -10.77
CA SER A 36 25.18 -12.48 -12.07
C SER A 36 23.98 -11.54 -11.95
N VAL A 37 23.90 -10.62 -12.89
CA VAL A 37 22.80 -9.66 -12.99
C VAL A 37 21.78 -10.19 -14.01
N GLN A 38 20.50 -10.05 -13.67
CA GLN A 38 19.41 -10.35 -14.58
C GLN A 38 18.58 -9.08 -14.75
N GLU A 39 18.24 -8.79 -15.98
CA GLU A 39 17.28 -7.72 -16.27
C GLU A 39 15.87 -8.19 -15.92
N VAL A 40 15.05 -7.27 -15.44
CA VAL A 40 13.62 -7.50 -15.28
C VAL A 40 13.03 -7.70 -16.68
N THR A 41 12.49 -8.89 -16.93
CA THR A 41 11.71 -9.10 -18.14
C THR A 41 10.25 -8.86 -17.75
N PRO A 42 9.67 -7.68 -18.01
CA PRO A 42 8.27 -7.42 -17.65
C PRO A 42 7.38 -8.37 -18.45
N GLY A 43 6.40 -8.94 -17.78
CA GLY A 43 5.39 -9.77 -18.44
C GLY A 43 4.45 -8.94 -19.33
N LYS A 44 4.33 -7.65 -19.00
CA LYS A 44 3.59 -6.64 -19.74
C LYS A 44 4.46 -5.38 -19.87
N ASP A 45 4.29 -4.61 -20.95
CA ASP A 45 5.03 -3.36 -21.15
C ASP A 45 4.40 -2.15 -20.44
N PHE A 46 3.22 -2.31 -19.85
CA PHE A 46 2.48 -1.26 -19.16
C PHE A 46 1.62 -1.82 -18.03
N VAL A 47 1.27 -0.96 -17.08
CA VAL A 47 0.29 -1.25 -16.03
C VAL A 47 -1.10 -1.07 -16.63
N GLU A 48 -1.95 -2.08 -16.52
CA GLU A 48 -3.30 -2.05 -17.07
C GLU A 48 -4.26 -1.45 -16.03
N GLU A 49 -5.04 -0.47 -16.45
CA GLU A 49 -6.13 0.11 -15.69
C GLU A 49 -7.46 -0.46 -16.20
N TYR A 50 -8.37 -0.73 -15.31
CA TYR A 50 -9.64 -1.38 -15.64
C TYR A 50 -10.81 -0.47 -15.34
N ASP A 51 -11.80 -0.42 -16.24
CA ASP A 51 -13.10 0.13 -15.89
C ASP A 51 -13.70 -0.63 -14.70
N PHE A 52 -14.14 0.09 -13.68
CA PHE A 52 -14.58 -0.50 -12.42
C PHE A 52 -15.81 -1.41 -12.62
N SER A 53 -16.68 -1.09 -13.57
CA SER A 53 -17.85 -1.92 -13.89
C SER A 53 -17.45 -3.25 -14.54
N GLU A 54 -16.44 -3.23 -15.41
CA GLU A 54 -15.88 -4.44 -16.00
C GLU A 54 -15.14 -5.29 -14.96
N TYR A 55 -14.39 -4.62 -14.06
CA TYR A 55 -13.73 -5.29 -12.96
C TYR A 55 -14.74 -6.07 -12.10
N ARG A 56 -15.83 -5.42 -11.68
CA ARG A 56 -16.91 -6.05 -10.89
C ARG A 56 -17.54 -7.26 -11.60
N ALA A 57 -17.69 -7.21 -12.91
CA ALA A 57 -18.21 -8.32 -13.70
C ALA A 57 -17.25 -9.52 -13.76
N ARG A 58 -15.96 -9.30 -13.59
CA ARG A 58 -14.90 -10.32 -13.63
C ARG A 58 -14.53 -10.85 -12.24
N GLU A 59 -14.91 -10.15 -11.19
CA GLU A 59 -14.66 -10.55 -9.80
C GLU A 59 -15.33 -11.89 -9.50
N GLY A 60 -14.55 -12.88 -9.10
CA GLY A 60 -15.01 -14.24 -8.86
C GLY A 60 -14.68 -15.28 -9.96
N SER A 61 -14.18 -14.85 -11.12
CA SER A 61 -13.78 -15.75 -12.21
C SER A 61 -12.27 -15.85 -12.44
N ARG A 62 -11.45 -15.08 -11.72
CA ARG A 62 -9.98 -15.10 -11.89
C ARG A 62 -9.32 -16.07 -10.92
N MET A 63 -8.69 -17.09 -11.48
CA MET A 63 -7.72 -17.94 -10.78
C MET A 63 -6.32 -17.34 -10.94
N LEU A 64 -5.42 -17.61 -9.98
CA LEU A 64 -4.00 -17.28 -10.09
C LEU A 64 -3.44 -17.87 -11.39
N GLU A 65 -3.11 -17.01 -12.35
CA GLU A 65 -2.66 -17.47 -13.69
C GLU A 65 -1.18 -17.89 -13.71
N ASN A 66 -0.39 -17.55 -12.67
CA ASN A 66 1.07 -17.63 -12.71
C ASN A 66 1.68 -18.72 -11.81
N GLY A 67 0.92 -19.67 -11.32
CA GLY A 67 1.44 -20.76 -10.47
C GLY A 67 1.91 -20.29 -9.08
N GLU A 68 1.53 -19.09 -8.66
CA GLU A 68 1.76 -18.59 -7.30
C GLU A 68 0.91 -19.40 -6.30
N THR A 69 1.47 -19.61 -5.11
CA THR A 69 0.74 -20.29 -4.03
C THR A 69 0.47 -19.26 -2.92
N ALA A 70 -0.81 -19.08 -2.59
CA ALA A 70 -1.17 -18.34 -1.39
C ALA A 70 -0.91 -19.18 -0.15
N LEU A 71 -0.31 -18.56 0.87
CA LEU A 71 -0.05 -19.17 2.16
C LEU A 71 -0.75 -18.37 3.26
N HIS A 72 -1.38 -19.08 4.17
CA HIS A 72 -2.01 -18.52 5.35
C HIS A 72 -1.22 -18.91 6.62
N CYS A 73 -1.04 -17.96 7.52
CA CYS A 73 -0.44 -18.20 8.82
C CYS A 73 -1.52 -18.37 9.89
N ASP A 74 -1.65 -19.55 10.47
CA ASP A 74 -2.64 -19.83 11.53
C ASP A 74 -2.38 -19.05 12.82
N THR A 75 -1.18 -18.51 13.02
CA THR A 75 -0.81 -17.80 14.25
C THR A 75 -1.22 -16.32 14.24
N CYS A 76 -1.01 -15.61 13.11
CA CYS A 76 -1.30 -14.17 13.03
C CYS A 76 -2.35 -13.80 12.00
N GLY A 77 -2.88 -14.80 11.25
CA GLY A 77 -3.87 -14.58 10.20
C GLY A 77 -3.32 -13.92 8.93
N ALA A 78 -2.00 -13.74 8.82
CA ALA A 78 -1.41 -13.15 7.64
C ALA A 78 -1.49 -14.09 6.44
N GLU A 79 -1.88 -13.54 5.30
CA GLU A 79 -1.83 -14.20 4.00
C GLU A 79 -0.72 -13.58 3.16
N PHE A 80 0.01 -14.42 2.43
CA PHE A 80 1.12 -13.97 1.59
C PHE A 80 1.33 -14.92 0.42
N PHE A 81 1.88 -14.40 -0.69
CA PHE A 81 2.13 -15.17 -1.89
C PHE A 81 3.53 -15.75 -1.90
N LEU A 82 3.62 -16.97 -2.42
CA LEU A 82 4.87 -17.60 -2.81
C LEU A 82 4.90 -17.73 -4.33
N PRO A 83 5.97 -17.25 -4.99
CA PRO A 83 6.18 -17.55 -6.40
C PRO A 83 6.26 -19.05 -6.65
N ALA A 84 5.96 -19.50 -7.87
CA ALA A 84 5.92 -20.92 -8.25
C ALA A 84 7.19 -21.70 -7.85
N GLU A 85 8.34 -21.06 -7.82
CA GLU A 85 9.64 -21.67 -7.45
C GLU A 85 10.09 -21.26 -6.03
N GLY A 86 9.24 -20.58 -5.26
CA GLY A 86 9.54 -20.12 -3.91
C GLY A 86 9.26 -21.18 -2.85
N THR A 87 9.97 -21.12 -1.73
CA THR A 87 9.72 -21.90 -0.53
C THR A 87 9.66 -21.01 0.70
N ALA A 88 8.61 -21.16 1.54
CA ALA A 88 8.55 -20.52 2.83
C ALA A 88 8.52 -21.60 3.92
N THR A 89 9.31 -21.42 4.96
CA THR A 89 9.34 -22.33 6.12
C THR A 89 8.72 -21.69 7.36
N VAL A 90 8.61 -20.37 7.38
CA VAL A 90 8.01 -19.60 8.48
C VAL A 90 7.22 -18.40 7.94
N CYS A 91 6.26 -17.95 8.72
CA CYS A 91 5.49 -16.75 8.38
C CYS A 91 6.39 -15.50 8.38
N PRO A 92 6.40 -14.71 7.31
CA PRO A 92 7.22 -13.50 7.24
C PRO A 92 6.79 -12.41 8.24
N MET A 93 5.53 -12.45 8.69
CA MET A 93 4.98 -11.42 9.58
C MET A 93 5.27 -11.68 11.06
N CYS A 94 5.15 -12.95 11.52
CA CYS A 94 5.32 -13.28 12.94
C CYS A 94 6.40 -14.32 13.24
N GLY A 95 7.06 -14.86 12.20
CA GLY A 95 8.09 -15.89 12.35
C GLY A 95 7.57 -17.28 12.70
N SER A 96 6.25 -17.48 12.76
CA SER A 96 5.64 -18.78 13.09
C SER A 96 5.83 -19.81 11.97
N PRO A 97 6.15 -21.08 12.28
CA PRO A 97 6.16 -22.16 11.29
C PRO A 97 4.77 -22.69 10.93
N GLN A 98 3.71 -22.15 11.55
CA GLN A 98 2.33 -22.55 11.34
C GLN A 98 1.76 -21.90 10.08
N ILE A 99 2.33 -22.26 8.92
CA ILE A 99 1.86 -21.82 7.60
C ILE A 99 1.34 -22.99 6.80
N LYS A 100 0.26 -22.77 6.06
CA LYS A 100 -0.35 -23.76 5.19
C LYS A 100 -0.77 -23.15 3.86
N PRO A 101 -0.75 -23.94 2.77
CA PRO A 101 -1.32 -23.50 1.52
C PRO A 101 -2.81 -23.23 1.70
N GLU A 102 -3.27 -22.11 1.19
CA GLU A 102 -4.68 -21.78 1.10
C GLU A 102 -5.04 -21.53 -0.35
N ALA A 103 -6.24 -21.90 -0.73
CA ALA A 103 -6.76 -21.51 -2.03
C ALA A 103 -6.80 -19.97 -2.05
N ALA A 104 -6.10 -19.37 -3.00
CA ALA A 104 -6.01 -17.93 -3.07
C ALA A 104 -7.40 -17.32 -3.03
N HIS A 105 -7.69 -16.59 -1.96
CA HIS A 105 -8.90 -15.80 -1.91
C HIS A 105 -8.78 -14.69 -2.97
N ASN A 106 -9.74 -14.71 -3.88
CA ASN A 106 -9.95 -13.64 -4.87
C ASN A 106 -8.78 -13.43 -5.83
N GLY A 107 -8.45 -14.35 -6.68
CA GLY A 107 -7.44 -14.27 -7.76
C GLY A 107 -7.30 -12.93 -8.50
N ILE A 108 -7.04 -11.87 -7.75
CA ILE A 108 -6.87 -10.51 -8.23
C ILE A 108 -5.42 -10.39 -8.69
N PRO A 109 -5.15 -10.24 -10.00
CA PRO A 109 -3.79 -10.04 -10.46
C PRO A 109 -3.25 -8.72 -9.96
N VAL A 110 -2.01 -8.72 -9.53
CA VAL A 110 -1.26 -7.50 -9.28
C VAL A 110 -0.80 -6.96 -10.63
N GLU A 111 -1.26 -5.79 -11.01
CA GLU A 111 -0.92 -5.18 -12.31
C GLU A 111 0.37 -4.35 -12.22
N GLY A 112 0.57 -3.67 -11.10
CA GLY A 112 1.70 -2.77 -10.91
C GLY A 112 2.41 -2.94 -9.58
N VAL A 113 3.66 -2.54 -9.53
CA VAL A 113 4.47 -2.48 -8.33
C VAL A 113 5.25 -1.17 -8.29
N VAL A 114 5.37 -0.58 -7.11
CA VAL A 114 6.32 0.51 -6.86
C VAL A 114 7.55 -0.11 -6.20
N PRO A 115 8.65 -0.31 -6.96
CA PRO A 115 9.83 -0.97 -6.44
C PRO A 115 10.48 -0.18 -5.30
N PHE A 116 11.20 -0.87 -4.43
CA PHE A 116 12.04 -0.20 -3.45
C PHE A 116 13.10 0.66 -4.15
N ALA A 117 13.29 1.88 -3.65
CA ALA A 117 14.28 2.84 -4.16
C ALA A 117 15.54 2.92 -3.28
N ILE A 118 15.49 2.31 -2.09
CA ILE A 118 16.61 2.28 -1.15
C ILE A 118 16.81 0.85 -0.67
N ASP A 119 18.05 0.48 -0.42
CA ASP A 119 18.37 -0.81 0.14
C ASP A 119 18.15 -0.83 1.67
N ARG A 120 18.29 -2.03 2.25
CA ARG A 120 18.13 -2.26 3.68
C ARG A 120 19.12 -1.45 4.52
N TYR A 121 20.37 -1.36 4.06
CA TYR A 121 21.42 -0.67 4.79
C TYR A 121 21.16 0.84 4.85
N GLU A 122 20.77 1.44 3.74
CA GLU A 122 20.38 2.84 3.69
C GLU A 122 19.14 3.10 4.53
N ALA A 123 18.13 2.23 4.48
CA ALA A 123 16.95 2.32 5.33
C ALA A 123 17.32 2.31 6.83
N GLN A 124 18.21 1.41 7.24
CA GLN A 124 18.73 1.35 8.60
C GLN A 124 19.48 2.63 8.99
N GLN A 125 20.31 3.18 8.11
CA GLN A 125 21.02 4.43 8.38
C GLN A 125 20.05 5.60 8.53
N ARG A 126 19.07 5.73 7.62
CA ARG A 126 18.06 6.80 7.67
C ARG A 126 17.23 6.70 8.96
N PHE A 127 16.76 5.53 9.31
CA PHE A 127 16.02 5.30 10.53
C PHE A 127 16.88 5.58 11.78
N GLY A 128 18.15 5.12 11.79
CA GLY A 128 19.09 5.39 12.88
C GLY A 128 19.38 6.88 13.07
N LYS A 129 19.45 7.65 11.99
CA LYS A 129 19.57 9.13 12.08
C LYS A 129 18.30 9.76 12.64
N TRP A 130 17.14 9.27 12.23
CA TRP A 130 15.85 9.77 12.68
C TRP A 130 15.61 9.47 14.15
N ILE A 131 15.84 8.24 14.64
CA ILE A 131 15.59 7.84 16.02
C ILE A 131 16.52 8.57 17.00
N ARG A 132 17.78 8.85 16.60
CA ARG A 132 18.73 9.62 17.43
C ARG A 132 18.27 11.04 17.69
N LYS A 133 17.54 11.66 16.76
CA LYS A 133 16.97 13.00 16.93
C LYS A 133 15.75 13.02 17.86
N ARG A 134 15.18 11.85 18.21
CA ARG A 134 14.00 11.69 19.07
C ARG A 134 14.43 11.36 20.49
N TRP A 135 14.83 12.37 21.26
CA TRP A 135 15.35 12.16 22.62
C TRP A 135 14.32 11.56 23.58
N PHE A 136 13.00 11.83 23.37
CA PHE A 136 11.89 11.22 24.12
C PHE A 136 11.47 9.85 23.60
N ALA A 137 12.11 9.30 22.55
CA ALA A 137 11.74 7.98 22.06
C ALA A 137 11.97 6.92 23.16
N PRO A 138 11.02 5.98 23.33
CA PRO A 138 11.15 4.90 24.31
C PRO A 138 12.44 4.12 24.11
N ASN A 139 13.08 3.77 25.24
CA ASN A 139 14.33 3.00 25.20
C ASN A 139 14.16 1.64 24.52
N ASN A 140 12.97 1.04 24.64
CA ASN A 140 12.66 -0.22 23.96
C ASN A 140 12.75 -0.07 22.42
N LEU A 141 12.24 1.04 21.86
CA LEU A 141 12.32 1.29 20.43
C LEU A 141 13.79 1.46 19.97
N LYS A 142 14.61 2.13 20.77
CA LYS A 142 16.05 2.29 20.49
C LYS A 142 16.80 0.96 20.56
N LYS A 143 16.45 0.09 21.52
CA LYS A 143 17.04 -1.24 21.65
C LYS A 143 16.58 -2.18 20.54
N SER A 144 15.28 -2.24 20.26
CA SER A 144 14.72 -3.06 19.17
C SER A 144 15.34 -2.70 17.81
N PHE A 145 15.62 -1.41 17.58
CA PHE A 145 16.34 -0.99 16.39
C PHE A 145 17.80 -1.47 16.36
N ALA A 146 18.50 -1.45 17.52
CA ALA A 146 19.90 -1.90 17.59
C ALA A 146 20.03 -3.42 17.43
N GLU A 147 19.01 -4.18 17.85
CA GLU A 147 18.97 -5.65 17.84
C GLU A 147 18.15 -6.20 16.68
N GLY A 148 17.27 -5.38 16.11
CA GLY A 148 16.29 -5.76 15.09
C GLY A 148 16.78 -5.52 13.67
N GLU A 149 16.41 -6.42 12.80
CA GLU A 149 16.59 -6.25 11.37
C GLU A 149 15.37 -5.53 10.79
N LEU A 150 15.62 -4.46 10.01
CA LEU A 150 14.58 -3.89 9.16
C LEU A 150 14.31 -4.86 8.01
N VAL A 151 13.06 -5.15 7.79
CA VAL A 151 12.60 -5.98 6.66
C VAL A 151 11.75 -5.12 5.75
N GLY A 152 12.06 -5.14 4.46
CA GLY A 152 11.23 -4.50 3.46
C GLY A 152 9.99 -5.36 3.19
N MET A 153 8.83 -4.72 3.09
CA MET A 153 7.56 -5.38 2.84
C MET A 153 6.77 -4.64 1.77
N TYR A 154 6.28 -5.38 0.81
CA TYR A 154 5.29 -4.90 -0.13
C TYR A 154 3.90 -5.04 0.50
N VAL A 155 3.12 -3.98 0.41
CA VAL A 155 1.75 -3.94 0.91
C VAL A 155 0.83 -3.70 -0.28
N PRO A 156 -0.26 -4.47 -0.43
CA PRO A 156 -1.17 -4.29 -1.53
C PRO A 156 -2.04 -3.04 -1.37
N PHE A 157 -2.27 -2.37 -2.49
CA PHE A 157 -3.14 -1.20 -2.59
C PHE A 157 -4.08 -1.33 -3.76
N TRP A 158 -5.27 -0.80 -3.61
CA TRP A 158 -6.14 -0.40 -4.70
C TRP A 158 -5.87 1.06 -5.04
N THR A 159 -5.84 1.38 -6.30
CA THR A 159 -5.88 2.75 -6.81
C THR A 159 -7.19 2.96 -7.56
N TYR A 160 -7.80 4.12 -7.39
CA TYR A 160 -9.07 4.46 -8.03
C TYR A 160 -8.99 5.83 -8.64
N ASP A 161 -9.46 5.91 -9.90
CA ASP A 161 -9.62 7.14 -10.64
C ASP A 161 -11.11 7.49 -10.71
N ALA A 162 -11.44 8.75 -10.59
CA ALA A 162 -12.82 9.18 -10.64
C ALA A 162 -12.99 10.63 -11.10
N ASP A 163 -13.91 10.84 -12.03
CA ASP A 163 -14.46 12.13 -12.35
C ASP A 163 -15.79 12.31 -11.65
N VAL A 164 -15.87 13.27 -10.75
CA VAL A 164 -17.04 13.45 -9.89
C VAL A 164 -17.65 14.83 -10.06
N VAL A 165 -18.97 14.86 -10.20
CA VAL A 165 -19.78 16.08 -10.21
C VAL A 165 -20.79 15.97 -9.07
N SER A 166 -20.67 16.83 -8.07
CA SER A 166 -21.57 16.88 -6.92
C SER A 166 -22.45 18.13 -6.94
N GLN A 167 -23.74 17.94 -6.79
CA GLN A 167 -24.67 19.03 -6.61
C GLN A 167 -24.92 19.26 -5.12
N TYR A 168 -24.79 20.49 -4.66
CA TYR A 168 -25.03 20.81 -3.27
C TYR A 168 -26.13 21.85 -3.09
N CYS A 169 -26.79 21.77 -1.94
CA CYS A 169 -27.69 22.81 -1.44
C CYS A 169 -27.43 23.00 0.07
N GLY A 170 -27.49 24.23 0.50
CA GLY A 170 -27.19 24.57 1.89
C GLY A 170 -27.71 25.96 2.28
N ARG A 171 -27.18 26.51 3.36
CA ARG A 171 -27.46 27.86 3.82
C ARG A 171 -26.16 28.61 4.04
N GLY A 172 -25.97 29.69 3.31
CA GLY A 172 -24.86 30.62 3.53
C GLY A 172 -25.21 31.62 4.62
N GLY A 173 -24.28 31.95 5.50
CA GLY A 173 -24.44 32.95 6.55
C GLY A 173 -23.66 34.22 6.27
N ARG A 174 -24.29 35.38 6.28
CA ARG A 174 -23.61 36.67 6.22
C ARG A 174 -23.76 37.38 7.57
N THR A 175 -22.64 37.66 8.22
CA THR A 175 -22.60 38.43 9.46
C THR A 175 -22.99 39.89 9.20
N GLN A 176 -23.98 40.37 9.91
CA GLN A 176 -24.44 41.76 9.87
C GLN A 176 -24.46 42.35 11.28
N THR A 177 -24.34 43.68 11.34
CA THR A 177 -24.44 44.43 12.60
C THR A 177 -25.66 45.32 12.58
N ARG A 178 -26.40 45.37 13.69
CA ARG A 178 -27.49 46.32 13.89
C ARG A 178 -27.31 47.07 15.19
N ARG A 179 -27.84 48.26 15.28
CA ARG A 179 -27.95 49.02 16.53
C ARG A 179 -29.11 48.49 17.34
N GLY A 180 -28.82 47.92 18.51
CA GLY A 180 -29.85 47.44 19.42
C GLY A 180 -30.55 48.58 20.17
N PRO A 181 -31.66 48.30 20.87
CA PRO A 181 -32.45 49.32 21.59
C PRO A 181 -31.69 50.14 22.62
N ASN A 182 -30.61 49.58 23.17
CA ASN A 182 -29.75 50.21 24.18
C ASN A 182 -28.56 50.95 23.57
N GLY A 183 -28.56 51.23 22.27
CA GLY A 183 -27.45 51.89 21.57
C GLY A 183 -26.21 51.03 21.36
N LYS A 184 -26.22 49.76 21.81
CA LYS A 184 -25.14 48.80 21.61
C LYS A 184 -25.25 48.16 20.23
N THR A 185 -24.08 47.95 19.61
CA THR A 185 -24.01 47.21 18.34
C THR A 185 -24.19 45.72 18.60
N GLU A 186 -25.18 45.10 17.98
CA GLU A 186 -25.44 43.67 18.01
C GLU A 186 -25.04 43.07 16.69
N THR A 187 -24.36 41.93 16.72
CA THR A 187 -24.00 41.17 15.54
C THR A 187 -24.94 39.99 15.40
N TYR A 188 -25.50 39.80 14.21
CA TYR A 188 -26.35 38.65 13.90
C TYR A 188 -25.97 38.07 12.54
N THR A 189 -26.27 36.76 12.33
CA THR A 189 -26.06 36.10 11.06
C THR A 189 -27.38 36.03 10.29
N GLN A 190 -27.36 36.59 9.10
CA GLN A 190 -28.46 36.45 8.15
C GLN A 190 -28.20 35.25 7.27
N TRP A 191 -29.08 34.27 7.32
CA TRP A 191 -28.98 33.05 6.55
C TRP A 191 -29.77 33.16 5.23
N TYR A 192 -29.20 32.68 4.13
CA TYR A 192 -29.81 32.63 2.82
C TYR A 192 -29.56 31.27 2.19
N PRO A 193 -30.47 30.75 1.34
CA PRO A 193 -30.24 29.49 0.64
C PRO A 193 -29.10 29.65 -0.40
N VAL A 194 -28.28 28.63 -0.50
CA VAL A 194 -27.23 28.52 -1.50
C VAL A 194 -27.32 27.16 -2.16
N SER A 195 -26.99 27.09 -3.44
CA SER A 195 -26.87 25.85 -4.18
C SER A 195 -25.84 26.02 -5.28
N GLY A 196 -25.20 24.94 -5.65
CA GLY A 196 -24.20 24.95 -6.70
C GLY A 196 -23.79 23.54 -7.12
N MET A 197 -22.78 23.48 -7.92
CA MET A 197 -22.10 22.24 -8.33
C MET A 197 -20.62 22.38 -8.07
N VAL A 198 -20.00 21.32 -7.60
CA VAL A 198 -18.54 21.14 -7.51
C VAL A 198 -18.14 19.99 -8.39
N GLN A 199 -16.97 20.10 -8.98
CA GLN A 199 -16.37 19.06 -9.82
C GLN A 199 -15.00 18.71 -9.25
N GLY A 200 -14.66 17.42 -9.26
CA GLY A 200 -13.37 16.92 -8.86
C GLY A 200 -12.89 15.86 -9.83
N HIS A 201 -11.61 15.92 -10.18
CA HIS A 201 -10.90 14.87 -10.88
C HIS A 201 -9.93 14.25 -9.88
N TYR A 202 -10.04 12.95 -9.70
CA TYR A 202 -9.23 12.18 -8.76
C TYR A 202 -8.44 11.16 -9.55
N ASP A 203 -7.13 11.14 -9.33
CA ASP A 203 -6.17 10.27 -9.99
C ASP A 203 -5.41 9.53 -8.88
N ASP A 204 -5.35 8.20 -8.97
CA ASP A 204 -4.64 7.34 -8.02
C ASP A 204 -5.07 7.51 -6.54
N ILE A 205 -6.36 7.48 -6.22
CA ILE A 205 -6.80 7.40 -4.82
C ILE A 205 -6.35 6.07 -4.23
N GLN A 206 -5.35 6.10 -3.37
CA GLN A 206 -4.73 4.91 -2.80
C GLN A 206 -5.48 4.41 -1.57
N VAL A 207 -5.91 3.16 -1.62
CA VAL A 207 -6.57 2.47 -0.51
C VAL A 207 -5.78 1.21 -0.16
N CYS A 208 -5.33 1.10 1.08
CA CYS A 208 -4.66 -0.11 1.55
C CYS A 208 -5.60 -1.31 1.46
N ALA A 209 -5.17 -2.35 0.77
CA ALA A 209 -5.94 -3.56 0.51
C ALA A 209 -5.65 -4.71 1.51
N SER A 210 -4.96 -4.41 2.60
CA SER A 210 -4.66 -5.39 3.66
C SER A 210 -5.29 -5.00 4.99
N LYS A 211 -5.99 -5.96 5.62
CA LYS A 211 -6.55 -5.83 6.99
C LYS A 211 -5.50 -6.02 8.08
N THR A 212 -4.37 -6.66 7.77
CA THR A 212 -3.27 -6.94 8.71
C THR A 212 -2.30 -5.78 8.83
N ALA A 213 -2.15 -5.00 7.79
CA ALA A 213 -1.37 -3.77 7.83
C ALA A 213 -2.06 -2.80 8.79
N SER A 214 -1.32 -2.27 9.78
CA SER A 214 -1.87 -1.31 10.74
C SER A 214 -2.45 -0.10 10.01
N GLY A 215 -3.76 -0.15 9.65
CA GLY A 215 -4.41 0.75 8.71
C GLY A 215 -4.15 2.24 8.99
N ASN A 216 -4.16 2.65 10.26
CA ASN A 216 -3.85 4.02 10.65
C ASN A 216 -2.38 4.43 10.43
N LEU A 217 -1.43 3.49 10.52
CA LEU A 217 -0.01 3.79 10.29
C LEU A 217 0.29 3.90 8.79
N ILE A 218 -0.29 3.03 7.99
CA ILE A 218 -0.14 3.06 6.54
C ILE A 218 -0.74 4.33 5.95
N GLN A 219 -1.91 4.75 6.42
CA GLN A 219 -2.53 6.00 5.99
C GLN A 219 -1.68 7.26 6.29
N GLN A 220 -0.83 7.22 7.32
CA GLN A 220 0.05 8.34 7.63
C GLN A 220 1.25 8.48 6.68
N VAL A 221 1.56 7.45 5.92
CA VAL A 221 2.65 7.46 4.92
C VAL A 221 2.16 7.64 3.49
N LEU A 222 0.84 7.64 3.29
CA LEU A 222 0.23 7.94 2.00
C LEU A 222 0.30 9.46 1.67
N PRO A 223 0.27 9.82 0.38
CA PRO A 223 0.30 8.93 -0.78
C PRO A 223 1.71 8.43 -1.11
N TYR A 224 1.81 7.21 -1.61
CA TYR A 224 3.01 6.78 -2.32
C TYR A 224 3.05 7.49 -3.68
N ASN A 225 4.26 7.79 -4.16
CA ASN A 225 4.41 8.34 -5.49
C ASN A 225 4.27 7.23 -6.53
N THR A 226 3.06 7.01 -7.03
CA THR A 226 2.73 6.06 -8.08
C THR A 226 3.07 6.60 -9.44
N VAL A 227 2.86 7.90 -9.66
CA VAL A 227 3.09 8.55 -10.95
C VAL A 227 4.56 8.43 -11.39
N GLY A 228 4.79 7.69 -12.46
CA GLY A 228 6.12 7.47 -13.04
C GLY A 228 7.03 6.51 -12.27
N ASN A 229 6.60 6.00 -11.10
CA ASN A 229 7.37 5.02 -10.32
C ASN A 229 6.73 3.62 -10.32
N THR A 230 5.49 3.51 -10.73
CA THR A 230 4.83 2.20 -10.88
C THR A 230 5.40 1.50 -12.11
N GLN A 231 5.84 0.26 -11.89
CA GLN A 231 6.32 -0.64 -12.93
C GLN A 231 5.30 -1.78 -13.11
N PRO A 232 5.18 -2.37 -14.30
CA PRO A 232 4.40 -3.59 -14.47
C PRO A 232 4.87 -4.66 -13.49
N TYR A 233 3.94 -5.31 -12.84
CA TYR A 233 4.27 -6.31 -11.82
C TYR A 233 4.98 -7.51 -12.44
N HIS A 234 6.04 -7.93 -11.76
CA HIS A 234 6.70 -9.20 -11.98
C HIS A 234 7.04 -9.85 -10.62
N PRO A 235 6.78 -11.15 -10.43
CA PRO A 235 7.03 -11.83 -9.15
C PRO A 235 8.45 -11.68 -8.60
N GLN A 236 9.42 -11.46 -9.48
CA GLN A 236 10.81 -11.25 -9.10
C GLN A 236 11.02 -10.02 -8.20
N TYR A 237 10.15 -8.99 -8.26
CA TYR A 237 10.25 -7.84 -7.35
C TYR A 237 10.09 -8.22 -5.88
N LEU A 238 9.44 -9.35 -5.59
CA LEU A 238 9.29 -9.87 -4.24
C LEU A 238 10.57 -10.56 -3.73
N ALA A 239 11.57 -10.80 -4.61
CA ALA A 239 12.78 -11.49 -4.23
C ALA A 239 13.60 -10.72 -3.19
N GLY A 240 13.75 -11.29 -2.00
CA GLY A 240 14.42 -10.66 -0.87
C GLY A 240 13.54 -9.76 0.01
N TYR A 241 12.27 -9.63 -0.33
CA TYR A 241 11.27 -8.84 0.39
C TYR A 241 10.10 -9.71 0.84
N GLN A 242 9.33 -9.20 1.79
CA GLN A 242 8.06 -9.77 2.19
C GLN A 242 6.94 -9.12 1.38
N ALA A 243 5.81 -9.81 1.23
CA ALA A 243 4.63 -9.27 0.59
C ALA A 243 3.37 -9.75 1.31
N GLU A 244 2.42 -8.84 1.51
CA GLU A 244 1.07 -9.15 1.98
C GLU A 244 0.14 -9.42 0.80
N CYS A 245 -0.86 -10.27 1.03
CA CYS A 245 -1.94 -10.50 0.07
C CYS A 245 -3.05 -9.47 0.20
N TYR A 246 -3.88 -9.38 -0.85
CA TYR A 246 -5.13 -8.63 -0.80
C TYR A 246 -6.12 -9.35 0.12
N THR A 247 -6.57 -8.67 1.16
CA THR A 247 -7.62 -9.15 2.09
C THR A 247 -8.86 -8.25 2.06
N ILE A 248 -8.80 -7.16 1.29
CA ILE A 248 -9.89 -6.24 0.98
C ILE A 248 -10.10 -6.31 -0.52
N ASP A 249 -11.30 -6.66 -0.97
CA ASP A 249 -11.63 -6.70 -2.39
C ASP A 249 -11.78 -5.29 -2.99
N GLY A 250 -11.89 -5.20 -4.32
CA GLY A 250 -11.97 -3.92 -5.01
C GLY A 250 -13.26 -3.15 -4.71
N GLU A 251 -14.38 -3.82 -4.40
CA GLU A 251 -15.63 -3.18 -4.02
C GLU A 251 -15.54 -2.57 -2.60
N GLU A 252 -15.01 -3.33 -1.63
CA GLU A 252 -14.78 -2.87 -0.26
C GLU A 252 -13.78 -1.70 -0.26
N GLY A 253 -12.72 -1.79 -1.07
CA GLY A 253 -11.75 -0.71 -1.27
C GLY A 253 -12.38 0.54 -1.89
N PHE A 254 -13.25 0.39 -2.89
CA PHE A 254 -13.96 1.51 -3.52
C PHE A 254 -14.84 2.27 -2.53
N GLN A 255 -15.52 1.58 -1.62
CA GLN A 255 -16.31 2.24 -0.58
C GLN A 255 -15.45 3.15 0.32
N VAL A 256 -14.20 2.75 0.58
CA VAL A 256 -13.24 3.59 1.31
C VAL A 256 -12.83 4.79 0.47
N ALA A 257 -12.49 4.60 -0.80
CA ALA A 257 -12.14 5.68 -1.72
C ALA A 257 -13.29 6.69 -1.82
N GLN A 258 -14.53 6.22 -1.92
CA GLN A 258 -15.73 7.07 -1.97
C GLN A 258 -15.83 7.98 -0.74
N THR A 259 -15.49 7.50 0.46
CA THR A 259 -15.52 8.34 1.66
C THR A 259 -14.51 9.50 1.60
N TYR A 260 -13.36 9.31 0.95
CA TYR A 260 -12.38 10.37 0.73
C TYR A 260 -12.90 11.40 -0.27
N ILE A 261 -13.46 10.93 -1.39
CA ILE A 261 -14.06 11.77 -2.43
C ILE A 261 -15.19 12.62 -1.82
N ASP A 262 -16.12 12.00 -1.10
CA ASP A 262 -17.25 12.69 -0.49
C ASP A 262 -16.82 13.78 0.50
N ARG A 263 -15.77 13.51 1.28
CA ARG A 263 -15.21 14.50 2.21
C ARG A 263 -14.60 15.69 1.48
N ASP A 264 -13.84 15.41 0.41
CA ASP A 264 -13.21 16.45 -0.38
C ASP A 264 -14.24 17.29 -1.12
N GLN A 265 -15.24 16.67 -1.75
CA GLN A 265 -16.35 17.33 -2.43
C GLN A 265 -17.16 18.24 -1.48
N ARG A 266 -17.37 17.82 -0.24
CA ARG A 266 -18.00 18.67 0.80
C ARG A 266 -17.14 19.88 1.14
N SER A 267 -15.82 19.69 1.29
CA SER A 267 -14.90 20.78 1.57
C SER A 267 -14.83 21.81 0.44
N LEU A 268 -14.99 21.36 -0.80
CA LEU A 268 -15.07 22.25 -1.97
C LEU A 268 -16.39 23.04 -2.04
N ALA A 269 -17.44 22.54 -1.42
CA ALA A 269 -18.76 23.18 -1.36
C ALA A 269 -18.90 24.21 -0.23
N GLU A 270 -18.04 24.17 0.80
CA GLU A 270 -18.00 25.07 1.96
C GLU A 270 -17.22 26.35 1.66
#